data_5fa257ff0817963c85abe23f7ae2eda3
#
_entry.id   5fa257ff0817963c85abe23f7ae2eda3
#
_cell.length_a   1.000
_cell.length_b   1.000
_cell.length_c   1.000
_cell.angle_alpha   90.00
_cell.angle_beta   90.00
_cell.angle_gamma   90.00
#
_symmetry.space_group_name_H-M   'P 1'
#
loop_
_entity.id
_entity.type
_entity.pdbx_description
1 polymer ?
#
loop_
_entity_poly.entity_id
_entity_poly.type
_entity_poly.pdbx_seq_one_letter_code
_entity_poly.pdbx_strand_id
1 'polypeptide(L)'
;MLMGYEVDWLLDKADNDEIALASFIVKNNNDKIFVTELETEFDWSGYKVRRTVELLAQHLLKLYGVDSEGEHAIQLADHNRVVVVSKYRHINLDDLKQELLSQSLKWQMLVDMFNERMINYERYAAEKSVSVGTVGNHKKELEQLLLKYG
;
A
#
# COMPACT_ATOMS: atom_id res chain seq x y z
N MET A 1 2.51 -9.80 17.22
CA MET A 1 2.77 -9.25 15.88
C MET A 1 1.46 -9.12 15.12
N LEU A 2 1.25 -7.98 14.48
CA LEU A 2 0.05 -7.75 13.68
C LEU A 2 0.15 -8.50 12.36
N MET A 3 -0.84 -9.34 12.05
CA MET A 3 -0.87 -10.20 10.87
C MET A 3 -2.21 -10.09 10.15
N GLY A 4 -2.20 -10.32 8.84
CA GLY A 4 -3.41 -10.37 8.04
C GLY A 4 -4.22 -9.06 8.04
N TYR A 5 -5.52 -9.18 8.26
CA TYR A 5 -6.43 -8.03 8.24
C TYR A 5 -6.23 -7.04 9.39
N GLU A 6 -5.51 -7.43 10.44
CA GLU A 6 -5.26 -6.55 11.59
C GLU A 6 -4.37 -5.36 11.26
N VAL A 7 -3.63 -5.38 10.15
CA VAL A 7 -2.79 -4.26 9.72
C VAL A 7 -3.54 -3.24 8.86
N ASP A 8 -4.73 -3.56 8.37
CA ASP A 8 -5.47 -2.71 7.43
C ASP A 8 -5.77 -1.32 8.01
N TRP A 9 -5.99 -1.22 9.31
CA TRP A 9 -6.27 0.05 9.96
C TRP A 9 -5.03 0.94 10.14
N LEU A 10 -3.82 0.38 9.96
CA LEU A 10 -2.56 1.14 9.97
C LEU A 10 -2.24 1.73 8.61
N LEU A 11 -2.91 1.29 7.57
CA LEU A 11 -2.71 1.73 6.20
C LEU A 11 -3.82 2.70 5.79
N ASP A 12 -3.51 3.61 4.88
CA ASP A 12 -4.52 4.50 4.34
C ASP A 12 -5.33 3.79 3.24
N LYS A 13 -6.34 4.49 2.71
CA LYS A 13 -7.22 3.92 1.68
C LYS A 13 -6.46 3.56 0.41
N ALA A 14 -5.52 4.40 -0.02
CA ALA A 14 -4.74 4.16 -1.23
C ALA A 14 -3.87 2.90 -1.10
N ASP A 15 -3.28 2.68 0.08
CA ASP A 15 -2.49 1.48 0.35
C ASP A 15 -3.36 0.23 0.36
N ASN A 16 -4.52 0.29 0.97
CA ASN A 16 -5.47 -0.82 0.98
C ASN A 16 -6.00 -1.13 -0.43
N ASP A 17 -6.19 -0.11 -1.26
CA ASP A 17 -6.56 -0.29 -2.67
C ASP A 17 -5.46 -1.01 -3.45
N GLU A 18 -4.19 -0.67 -3.21
CA GLU A 18 -3.07 -1.38 -3.83
C GLU A 18 -3.04 -2.86 -3.44
N ILE A 19 -3.26 -3.16 -2.16
CA ILE A 19 -3.31 -4.54 -1.68
C ILE A 19 -4.46 -5.31 -2.32
N ALA A 20 -5.63 -4.69 -2.44
CA ALA A 20 -6.78 -5.28 -3.11
C ALA A 20 -6.49 -5.59 -4.58
N LEU A 21 -5.86 -4.66 -5.29
CA LEU A 21 -5.46 -4.84 -6.68
C LEU A 21 -4.43 -5.96 -6.81
N ALA A 22 -3.40 -5.96 -5.98
CA ALA A 22 -2.37 -7.01 -5.98
C ALA A 22 -2.97 -8.39 -5.70
N SER A 23 -3.90 -8.47 -4.75
CA SER A 23 -4.61 -9.71 -4.43
C SER A 23 -5.41 -10.23 -5.63
N PHE A 24 -6.10 -9.34 -6.34
CA PHE A 24 -6.83 -9.69 -7.56
C PHE A 24 -5.90 -10.23 -8.65
N ILE A 25 -4.77 -9.55 -8.88
CA ILE A 25 -3.77 -9.96 -9.87
C ILE A 25 -3.21 -11.35 -9.55
N VAL A 26 -2.86 -11.59 -8.29
CA VAL A 26 -2.32 -12.88 -7.84
C VAL A 26 -3.34 -14.01 -8.05
N LYS A 27 -4.61 -13.76 -7.74
CA LYS A 27 -5.67 -14.77 -7.88
C LYS A 27 -6.06 -15.06 -9.34
N ASN A 28 -5.97 -14.05 -10.20
CA ASN A 28 -6.46 -14.15 -11.57
C ASN A 28 -5.52 -14.92 -12.50
N ASN A 29 -4.25 -14.92 -12.20
CA ASN A 29 -3.22 -15.68 -12.94
C ASN A 29 -3.17 -15.38 -14.45
N ASN A 30 -3.63 -14.23 -14.88
CA ASN A 30 -3.64 -13.80 -16.28
C ASN A 30 -2.44 -12.89 -16.56
N ASP A 31 -1.83 -13.05 -17.73
CA ASP A 31 -0.71 -12.19 -18.17
C ASP A 31 -1.16 -10.78 -18.54
N LYS A 32 -2.42 -10.62 -18.90
CA LYS A 32 -3.00 -9.34 -19.31
C LYS A 32 -4.36 -9.16 -18.67
N ILE A 33 -4.58 -7.99 -18.12
CA ILE A 33 -5.85 -7.60 -17.51
C ILE A 33 -6.25 -6.26 -18.10
N PHE A 34 -7.47 -6.15 -18.64
CA PHE A 34 -7.94 -4.87 -19.15
C PHE A 34 -8.31 -3.93 -18.02
N VAL A 35 -8.00 -2.65 -18.19
CA VAL A 35 -8.39 -1.61 -17.22
C VAL A 35 -9.91 -1.60 -17.00
N THR A 36 -10.70 -1.84 -18.06
CA THR A 36 -12.16 -1.91 -17.97
C THR A 36 -12.64 -3.05 -17.06
N GLU A 37 -11.93 -4.16 -17.02
CA GLU A 37 -12.25 -5.27 -16.10
C GLU A 37 -12.04 -4.82 -14.63
N LEU A 38 -10.98 -4.10 -14.38
CA LEU A 38 -10.67 -3.59 -13.03
C LEU A 38 -11.64 -2.50 -12.60
N GLU A 39 -12.08 -1.64 -13.54
CA GLU A 39 -13.13 -0.66 -13.26
C GLU A 39 -14.40 -1.32 -12.77
N THR A 40 -14.80 -2.42 -13.41
CA THR A 40 -15.99 -3.18 -13.05
C THR A 40 -15.82 -3.93 -11.73
N GLU A 41 -14.68 -4.62 -11.57
CA GLU A 41 -14.42 -5.44 -10.38
C GLU A 41 -14.42 -4.62 -9.09
N PHE A 42 -13.77 -3.46 -9.12
CA PHE A 42 -13.59 -2.63 -7.92
C PHE A 42 -14.56 -1.44 -7.84
N ASP A 43 -15.37 -1.23 -8.87
CA ASP A 43 -16.21 -0.03 -8.98
C ASP A 43 -15.37 1.25 -8.86
N TRP A 44 -14.26 1.28 -9.57
CA TRP A 44 -13.34 2.42 -9.64
C TRP A 44 -13.44 3.12 -10.99
N SER A 45 -13.14 4.43 -11.00
CA SER A 45 -12.93 5.14 -12.27
C SER A 45 -11.68 4.63 -12.99
N GLY A 46 -11.62 4.82 -14.30
CA GLY A 46 -10.42 4.49 -15.07
C GLY A 46 -9.18 5.22 -14.57
N TYR A 47 -9.33 6.48 -14.16
CA TYR A 47 -8.24 7.24 -13.54
C TYR A 47 -7.73 6.56 -12.27
N LYS A 48 -8.63 6.15 -11.39
CA LYS A 48 -8.25 5.47 -10.13
C LYS A 48 -7.58 4.13 -10.40
N VAL A 49 -8.08 3.35 -11.36
CA VAL A 49 -7.44 2.09 -11.76
C VAL A 49 -6.00 2.34 -12.20
N ARG A 50 -5.80 3.25 -13.15
CA ARG A 50 -4.46 3.56 -13.67
C ARG A 50 -3.54 4.08 -12.58
N ARG A 51 -4.03 4.97 -11.73
CA ARG A 51 -3.25 5.52 -10.61
C ARG A 51 -2.81 4.43 -9.64
N THR A 52 -3.73 3.53 -9.28
CA THR A 52 -3.43 2.42 -8.36
C THR A 52 -2.44 1.44 -8.99
N VAL A 53 -2.58 1.15 -10.27
CA VAL A 53 -1.62 0.30 -11.00
C VAL A 53 -0.23 0.94 -10.99
N GLU A 54 -0.12 2.24 -11.24
CA GLU A 54 1.16 2.95 -11.22
C GLU A 54 1.83 2.90 -9.85
N LEU A 55 1.07 3.14 -8.80
CA LEU A 55 1.59 3.07 -7.41
C LEU A 55 2.05 1.66 -7.08
N LEU A 56 1.25 0.66 -7.41
CA LEU A 56 1.62 -0.74 -7.19
C LEU A 56 2.87 -1.11 -7.99
N ALA A 57 2.95 -0.68 -9.24
CA ALA A 57 4.13 -0.93 -10.08
C ALA A 57 5.40 -0.34 -9.47
N GLN A 58 5.33 0.88 -8.91
CA GLN A 58 6.46 1.52 -8.23
C GLN A 58 6.91 0.73 -7.01
N HIS A 59 5.97 0.28 -6.18
CA HIS A 59 6.29 -0.51 -4.99
C HIS A 59 6.87 -1.88 -5.35
N LEU A 60 6.34 -2.54 -6.38
CA LEU A 60 6.88 -3.81 -6.85
C LEU A 60 8.26 -3.66 -7.48
N LEU A 61 8.50 -2.55 -8.17
CA LEU A 61 9.83 -2.23 -8.70
C LEU A 61 10.84 -2.07 -7.57
N LYS A 62 10.46 -1.42 -6.49
CA LYS A 62 11.31 -1.24 -5.32
C LYS A 62 11.61 -2.58 -4.63
N LEU A 63 10.61 -3.47 -4.52
CA LEU A 63 10.75 -4.77 -3.87
C LEU A 63 11.55 -5.78 -4.69
N TYR A 64 11.29 -5.85 -5.98
CA TYR A 64 11.78 -6.94 -6.83
C TYR A 64 12.71 -6.48 -7.95
N GLY A 65 12.72 -5.18 -8.28
CA GLY A 65 13.46 -4.67 -9.42
C GLY A 65 12.87 -5.14 -10.74
N VAL A 66 13.69 -5.09 -11.78
CA VAL A 66 13.36 -5.65 -13.10
C VAL A 66 14.02 -7.04 -13.24
N ASP A 67 13.48 -7.86 -14.13
CA ASP A 67 14.08 -9.17 -14.40
C ASP A 67 15.32 -9.05 -15.30
N SER A 68 15.94 -10.19 -15.67
CA SER A 68 17.12 -10.23 -16.51
C SER A 68 16.92 -9.64 -17.91
N GLU A 69 15.67 -9.55 -18.36
CA GLU A 69 15.28 -8.98 -19.65
C GLU A 69 14.79 -7.53 -19.52
N GLY A 70 14.85 -6.95 -18.32
CA GLY A 70 14.41 -5.60 -18.04
C GLY A 70 12.90 -5.43 -17.88
N GLU A 71 12.16 -6.52 -17.69
CA GLU A 71 10.71 -6.47 -17.51
C GLU A 71 10.32 -6.18 -16.06
N HIS A 72 9.28 -5.38 -15.89
CA HIS A 72 8.66 -5.07 -14.62
C HIS A 72 7.66 -6.15 -14.21
N ALA A 73 7.40 -6.28 -12.90
CA ALA A 73 6.39 -7.21 -12.39
C ALA A 73 5.01 -6.92 -12.96
N ILE A 74 4.63 -5.64 -12.99
CA ILE A 74 3.43 -5.17 -13.67
C ILE A 74 3.74 -3.85 -14.40
N GLN A 75 3.02 -3.58 -15.48
CA GLN A 75 3.11 -2.30 -16.18
C GLN A 75 1.85 -2.04 -17.00
N LEU A 76 1.56 -0.76 -17.25
CA LEU A 76 0.51 -0.36 -18.18
C LEU A 76 1.05 -0.42 -19.61
N ALA A 77 0.23 -0.90 -20.52
CA ALA A 77 0.56 -1.01 -21.94
C ALA A 77 -0.66 -0.64 -22.79
N ASP A 78 -0.46 -0.57 -24.11
CA ASP A 78 -1.53 -0.28 -25.09
C ASP A 78 -2.32 0.99 -24.71
N HIS A 79 -1.63 2.13 -24.69
CA HIS A 79 -2.21 3.44 -24.33
C HIS A 79 -2.89 3.41 -22.95
N ASN A 80 -2.28 2.72 -21.98
CA ASN A 80 -2.76 2.59 -20.61
C ASN A 80 -4.13 1.87 -20.48
N ARG A 81 -4.45 0.99 -21.43
CA ARG A 81 -5.70 0.22 -21.44
C ARG A 81 -5.54 -1.18 -20.87
N VAL A 82 -4.32 -1.67 -20.78
CA VAL A 82 -4.01 -3.04 -20.39
C VAL A 82 -2.95 -3.04 -19.31
N VAL A 83 -3.14 -3.87 -18.30
CA VAL A 83 -2.12 -4.18 -17.29
C VAL A 83 -1.44 -5.48 -17.71
N VAL A 84 -0.13 -5.43 -17.96
CA VAL A 84 0.68 -6.60 -18.30
C VAL A 84 1.35 -7.10 -17.04
N VAL A 85 1.17 -8.39 -16.75
CA VAL A 85 1.73 -9.05 -15.56
C VAL A 85 2.82 -10.01 -16.01
N SER A 86 4.02 -9.90 -15.43
CA SER A 86 5.14 -10.78 -15.75
C SER A 86 4.88 -12.21 -15.28
N LYS A 87 5.06 -13.18 -16.19
CA LYS A 87 4.93 -14.62 -15.89
C LYS A 87 5.95 -15.13 -14.87
N TYR A 88 7.08 -14.48 -14.80
CA TYR A 88 8.25 -14.94 -14.04
C TYR A 88 8.36 -14.28 -12.68
N ARG A 89 7.40 -13.44 -12.34
CA ARG A 89 7.41 -12.71 -11.07
C ARG A 89 6.24 -13.15 -10.18
N HIS A 90 6.57 -13.55 -8.99
CA HIS A 90 5.57 -13.83 -7.97
C HIS A 90 5.42 -12.62 -7.07
N ILE A 91 4.22 -12.08 -7.01
CA ILE A 91 3.89 -11.01 -6.09
C ILE A 91 3.57 -11.65 -4.74
N ASN A 92 4.36 -11.33 -3.74
CA ASN A 92 4.11 -11.75 -2.37
C ASN A 92 3.37 -10.64 -1.63
N LEU A 93 2.12 -10.91 -1.24
CA LEU A 93 1.28 -9.91 -0.58
C LEU A 93 1.84 -9.48 0.78
N ASP A 94 2.51 -10.37 1.49
CA ASP A 94 3.11 -10.02 2.78
C ASP A 94 4.28 -9.05 2.61
N ASP A 95 5.11 -9.23 1.59
CA ASP A 95 6.19 -8.30 1.27
C ASP A 95 5.64 -6.91 0.92
N LEU A 96 4.55 -6.85 0.14
CA LEU A 96 3.89 -5.60 -0.20
C LEU A 96 3.33 -4.91 1.04
N LYS A 97 2.64 -5.65 1.89
CA LYS A 97 2.10 -5.11 3.15
C LYS A 97 3.20 -4.56 4.05
N GLN A 98 4.32 -5.26 4.18
CA GLN A 98 5.47 -4.79 4.96
C GLN A 98 6.06 -3.51 4.38
N GLU A 99 6.19 -3.42 3.06
CA GLU A 99 6.68 -2.21 2.40
C GLU A 99 5.76 -1.01 2.66
N LEU A 100 4.45 -1.20 2.53
CA LEU A 100 3.48 -0.16 2.80
C LEU A 100 3.47 0.25 4.27
N LEU A 101 3.57 -0.71 5.19
CA LEU A 101 3.66 -0.44 6.62
C LEU A 101 4.91 0.35 6.97
N SER A 102 6.05 0.04 6.35
CA SER A 102 7.31 0.75 6.62
C SER A 102 7.22 2.24 6.32
N GLN A 103 6.33 2.64 5.41
CA GLN A 103 6.08 4.02 5.03
C GLN A 103 4.90 4.65 5.78
N SER A 104 4.17 3.86 6.56
CA SER A 104 2.98 4.32 7.28
C SER A 104 3.38 5.17 8.49
N LEU A 105 2.89 6.41 8.52
CA LEU A 105 3.06 7.29 9.67
C LEU A 105 2.42 6.70 10.94
N LYS A 106 1.24 6.11 10.81
CA LYS A 106 0.54 5.46 11.94
C LYS A 106 1.34 4.31 12.52
N TRP A 107 1.95 3.48 11.67
CA TRP A 107 2.80 2.38 12.10
C TRP A 107 4.02 2.90 12.87
N GLN A 108 4.71 3.91 12.34
CA GLN A 108 5.87 4.50 12.98
C GLN A 108 5.51 5.09 14.34
N MET A 109 4.37 5.80 14.42
CA MET A 109 3.86 6.33 15.69
C MET A 109 3.54 5.22 16.69
N LEU A 110 2.91 4.13 16.23
CA LEU A 110 2.58 3.00 17.08
C LEU A 110 3.85 2.36 17.67
N VAL A 111 4.87 2.15 16.84
CA VAL A 111 6.17 1.62 17.31
C VAL A 111 6.80 2.54 18.35
N ASP A 112 6.78 3.85 18.12
CA ASP A 112 7.33 4.83 19.06
C ASP A 112 6.55 4.84 20.38
N MET A 113 5.22 4.69 20.32
CA MET A 113 4.39 4.57 21.53
C MET A 113 4.71 3.31 22.33
N PHE A 114 4.90 2.16 21.65
CA PHE A 114 5.29 0.92 22.32
C PHE A 114 6.68 0.99 22.95
N ASN A 115 7.57 1.78 22.40
CA ASN A 115 8.90 2.01 22.96
C ASN A 115 8.91 3.10 24.05
N GLU A 116 7.73 3.49 24.54
CA GLU A 116 7.53 4.47 25.60
C GLU A 116 8.14 5.84 25.29
N ARG A 117 8.29 6.17 24.02
CA ARG A 117 8.79 7.47 23.60
C ARG A 117 7.68 8.50 23.67
N MET A 118 7.95 9.61 24.31
CA MET A 118 7.04 10.74 24.28
C MET A 118 6.97 11.32 22.87
N ILE A 119 5.75 11.45 22.35
CA ILE A 119 5.54 12.09 21.05
C ILE A 119 5.40 13.59 21.28
N ASN A 120 6.41 14.35 20.89
CA ASN A 120 6.31 15.79 20.75
C ASN A 120 5.69 16.08 19.37
N TYR A 121 4.49 16.61 19.34
CA TYR A 121 3.73 16.79 18.10
C TYR A 121 4.44 17.69 17.09
N GLU A 122 5.00 18.79 17.53
CA GLU A 122 5.68 19.73 16.64
C GLU A 122 6.94 19.13 16.03
N ARG A 123 7.75 18.50 16.84
CA ARG A 123 8.97 17.84 16.39
C ARG A 123 8.68 16.68 15.46
N TYR A 124 7.70 15.86 15.83
CA TYR A 124 7.31 14.69 15.03
C TYR A 124 6.76 15.12 13.66
N ALA A 125 5.91 16.15 13.65
CA ALA A 125 5.36 16.71 12.42
C ALA A 125 6.47 17.24 11.50
N ALA A 126 7.46 17.94 12.06
CA ALA A 126 8.60 18.45 11.31
C ALA A 126 9.46 17.31 10.72
N GLU A 127 9.78 16.29 11.51
CA GLU A 127 10.58 15.14 11.07
C GLU A 127 9.90 14.35 9.96
N LYS A 128 8.57 14.25 10.00
CA LYS A 128 7.78 13.46 9.02
C LYS A 128 7.19 14.31 7.90
N SER A 129 7.45 15.61 7.88
CA SER A 129 6.93 16.54 6.87
C SER A 129 5.40 16.55 6.77
N VAL A 130 4.72 16.49 7.92
CA VAL A 130 3.26 16.53 8.01
C VAL A 130 2.83 17.63 8.99
N SER A 131 1.53 17.96 9.03
CA SER A 131 1.02 18.96 9.96
C SER A 131 0.92 18.41 11.39
N VAL A 132 1.00 19.29 12.38
CA VAL A 132 0.79 18.96 13.78
C VAL A 132 -0.61 18.36 14.00
N GLY A 133 -1.62 18.88 13.29
CA GLY A 133 -2.98 18.35 13.33
C GLY A 133 -3.05 16.90 12.85
N THR A 134 -2.32 16.56 11.80
CA THR A 134 -2.24 15.17 11.29
C THR A 134 -1.65 14.24 12.34
N VAL A 135 -0.56 14.63 12.99
CA VAL A 135 0.06 13.84 14.06
C VAL A 135 -0.92 13.64 15.21
N GLY A 136 -1.58 14.71 15.67
CA GLY A 136 -2.57 14.65 16.74
C GLY A 136 -3.75 13.74 16.42
N ASN A 137 -4.26 13.82 15.21
CA ASN A 137 -5.36 12.96 14.76
C ASN A 137 -4.95 11.49 14.70
N HIS A 138 -3.79 11.19 14.16
CA HIS A 138 -3.27 9.81 14.14
C HIS A 138 -3.07 9.26 15.54
N LYS A 139 -2.54 10.08 16.46
CA LYS A 139 -2.37 9.64 17.84
C LYS A 139 -3.71 9.30 18.49
N LYS A 140 -4.74 10.13 18.29
CA LYS A 140 -6.09 9.87 18.82
C LYS A 140 -6.67 8.57 18.24
N GLU A 141 -6.54 8.35 16.94
CA GLU A 141 -7.00 7.12 16.29
C GLU A 141 -6.30 5.89 16.87
N LEU A 142 -4.98 5.96 17.03
CA LEU A 142 -4.20 4.85 17.60
C LEU A 142 -4.57 4.55 19.04
N GLU A 143 -4.77 5.58 19.85
CA GLU A 143 -5.22 5.42 21.25
C GLU A 143 -6.57 4.74 21.32
N GLN A 144 -7.53 5.13 20.47
CA GLN A 144 -8.85 4.50 20.40
C GLN A 144 -8.76 3.04 19.96
N LEU A 145 -7.91 2.74 19.00
CA LEU A 145 -7.71 1.37 18.52
C LEU A 145 -7.03 0.51 19.57
N LEU A 146 -6.06 1.03 20.29
CA LEU A 146 -5.41 0.31 21.39
C LEU A 146 -6.39 0.02 22.53
N LEU A 147 -7.32 0.93 22.83
CA LEU A 147 -8.37 0.69 23.83
C LEU A 147 -9.32 -0.42 23.36
N LYS A 148 -9.57 -0.53 22.06
CA LYS A 148 -10.46 -1.54 21.50
C LYS A 148 -9.82 -2.94 21.48
N TYR A 149 -8.53 -3.03 21.16
CA TYR A 149 -7.83 -4.29 20.93
C TYR A 149 -6.80 -4.65 22.02
N GLY A 150 -6.47 -3.71 22.82
CA GLY A 150 -5.48 -3.88 23.88
C GLY A 150 -6.09 -4.08 25.23
#